data_8912915055cdf88e48ab747430bcd4ab
#
_entry.id   8912915055cdf88e48ab747430bcd4ab
#
_cell.length_a   1.000
_cell.length_b   1.000
_cell.length_c   1.000
_cell.angle_alpha   90.00
_cell.angle_beta   90.00
_cell.angle_gamma   90.00
#
_symmetry.space_group_name_H-M   'P 1'
#
loop_
_entity.id
_entity.type
_entity.pdbx_description
1 polymer ?
#
loop_
_entity_poly.entity_id
_entity_poly.type
_entity_poly.pdbx_seq_one_letter_code
_entity_poly.pdbx_strand_id
1 'polypeptide(L)'
;MQSQNSRRSFFATLALGVSATAYPALLKEIDQLDNFEEMNFIDPSSKEKWFDGIKGKYKIVYDGSQPHNTLPIVWNWAFYESNNSTGAPDSEITAMTVLRHSGIAFAFNSDLWNKFNLGTVFNFNDNATGKPSLRNTVYNPKPGDMPLPPIQGIKQLQERGAMFCVCDLATKVYSSAIASGMGLKADDVYNEMVAGILPGIELVPSGVWALGRAQQKGCGYIFAG
;
A
#
# COMPACT_ATOMS: atom_id res chain seq x y z
N MET A 1 -24.24 20.89 20.41
CA MET A 1 -22.79 20.60 20.28
C MET A 1 -22.52 19.09 20.13
N GLN A 2 -23.29 18.31 19.35
CA GLN A 2 -23.11 16.85 19.19
C GLN A 2 -22.80 16.41 17.76
N SER A 3 -22.65 17.32 16.79
CA SER A 3 -22.50 16.92 15.38
C SER A 3 -21.05 16.86 14.84
N GLN A 4 -20.05 17.38 15.55
CA GLN A 4 -18.67 17.39 15.06
C GLN A 4 -17.93 16.04 15.29
N ASN A 5 -18.23 15.34 16.38
CA ASN A 5 -17.59 14.05 16.67
C ASN A 5 -17.97 12.93 15.69
N SER A 6 -19.18 12.96 15.13
CA SER A 6 -19.68 11.93 14.22
C SER A 6 -18.99 11.93 12.85
N ARG A 7 -18.59 13.10 12.34
CA ARG A 7 -17.89 13.24 11.06
C ARG A 7 -16.42 12.80 11.16
N ARG A 8 -15.76 13.11 12.28
CA ARG A 8 -14.38 12.67 12.55
C ARG A 8 -14.28 11.15 12.65
N SER A 9 -15.16 10.50 13.41
CA SER A 9 -15.23 9.03 13.49
C SER A 9 -15.53 8.39 12.13
N PHE A 10 -16.38 9.00 11.31
CA PHE A 10 -16.72 8.50 10.00
C PHE A 10 -15.54 8.51 9.04
N PHE A 11 -14.77 9.60 8.98
CA PHE A 11 -13.58 9.69 8.12
C PHE A 11 -12.45 8.78 8.61
N ALA A 12 -12.25 8.65 9.90
CA ALA A 12 -11.27 7.72 10.46
C ALA A 12 -11.61 6.26 10.09
N THR A 13 -12.88 5.88 10.21
CA THR A 13 -13.37 4.53 9.83
C THR A 13 -13.25 4.28 8.33
N LEU A 14 -13.52 5.29 7.50
CA LEU A 14 -13.38 5.22 6.04
C LEU A 14 -11.92 5.10 5.60
N ALA A 15 -11.01 5.83 6.24
CA ALA A 15 -9.58 5.78 5.92
C ALA A 15 -8.98 4.41 6.22
N LEU A 16 -9.50 3.71 7.23
CA LEU A 16 -8.93 2.46 7.72
C LEU A 16 -9.62 1.20 7.22
N GLY A 17 -10.85 1.27 6.72
CA GLY A 17 -11.59 0.09 6.24
C GLY A 17 -11.69 -1.05 7.27
N VAL A 18 -11.69 -0.71 8.57
CA VAL A 18 -11.49 -1.65 9.66
C VAL A 18 -12.74 -2.50 9.88
N SER A 19 -12.60 -3.82 9.77
CA SER A 19 -13.48 -4.71 10.54
C SER A 19 -13.16 -4.50 12.03
N ALA A 20 -14.15 -4.08 12.80
CA ALA A 20 -14.04 -3.61 14.20
C ALA A 20 -13.38 -4.59 15.19
N THR A 21 -12.95 -5.77 14.76
CA THR A 21 -12.42 -6.84 15.58
C THR A 21 -10.89 -6.94 15.62
N ALA A 22 -10.16 -6.29 14.69
CA ALA A 22 -8.73 -6.56 14.53
C ALA A 22 -7.80 -5.61 15.31
N TYR A 23 -8.18 -4.33 15.54
CA TYR A 23 -7.27 -3.36 16.18
C TYR A 23 -7.99 -2.35 17.09
N PRO A 24 -8.52 -2.76 18.26
CA PRO A 24 -9.19 -1.83 19.19
C PRO A 24 -8.26 -0.69 19.68
N ALA A 25 -6.95 -0.95 19.80
CA ALA A 25 -5.97 0.04 20.20
C ALA A 25 -5.76 1.11 19.12
N LEU A 26 -5.62 0.70 17.86
CA LEU A 26 -5.43 1.61 16.73
C LEU A 26 -6.64 2.54 16.53
N LEU A 27 -7.86 2.02 16.70
CA LEU A 27 -9.09 2.82 16.61
C LEU A 27 -9.20 3.86 17.74
N LYS A 28 -8.74 3.50 18.94
CA LYS A 28 -8.76 4.40 20.11
C LYS A 28 -7.76 5.56 19.95
N GLU A 29 -6.64 5.32 19.27
CA GLU A 29 -5.61 6.31 18.99
C GLU A 29 -6.01 7.25 17.86
N ILE A 30 -6.79 6.78 16.87
CA ILE A 30 -7.32 7.61 15.79
C ILE A 30 -8.32 8.65 16.31
N ASP A 31 -9.12 8.32 17.33
CA ASP A 31 -10.00 9.28 18.00
C ASP A 31 -9.21 10.41 18.71
N GLN A 32 -7.91 10.21 18.95
CA GLN A 32 -7.00 11.19 19.55
C GLN A 32 -6.18 11.99 18.53
N LEU A 33 -6.37 11.81 17.22
CA LEU A 33 -5.77 12.65 16.18
C LEU A 33 -6.43 14.04 16.21
N ASP A 34 -6.03 14.87 17.18
CA ASP A 34 -6.57 16.23 17.37
C ASP A 34 -6.31 17.15 16.16
N ASN A 35 -5.41 16.76 15.23
CA ASN A 35 -4.96 17.58 14.11
C ASN A 35 -5.30 17.01 12.74
N PHE A 36 -6.35 16.18 12.60
CA PHE A 36 -6.76 15.66 11.29
C PHE A 36 -7.13 16.80 10.31
N GLU A 37 -7.53 17.98 10.82
CA GLU A 37 -7.85 19.15 10.00
C GLU A 37 -6.60 19.85 9.42
N GLU A 38 -5.40 19.57 9.97
CA GLU A 38 -4.12 20.15 9.51
C GLU A 38 -3.32 19.22 8.60
N MET A 39 -3.87 18.05 8.20
CA MET A 39 -3.16 17.16 7.29
C MET A 39 -3.00 17.82 5.90
N ASN A 40 -1.82 18.36 5.65
CA ASN A 40 -1.43 18.82 4.32
C ASN A 40 -1.33 17.63 3.36
N PHE A 41 -2.26 17.55 2.42
CA PHE A 41 -2.18 16.54 1.35
C PHE A 41 -1.10 16.94 0.35
N ILE A 42 -0.43 15.93 -0.21
CA ILE A 42 0.41 16.13 -1.39
C ILE A 42 -0.48 16.71 -2.50
N ASP A 43 0.00 17.75 -3.20
CA ASP A 43 -0.73 18.32 -4.34
C ASP A 43 -0.95 17.23 -5.42
N PRO A 44 -2.21 16.87 -5.70
CA PRO A 44 -2.52 15.85 -6.69
C PRO A 44 -1.98 16.20 -8.08
N SER A 45 -1.91 17.48 -8.43
CA SER A 45 -1.45 17.94 -9.76
C SER A 45 0.00 17.54 -10.03
N SER A 46 0.83 17.47 -8.98
CA SER A 46 2.23 17.05 -9.08
C SER A 46 2.40 15.57 -9.46
N LYS A 47 1.35 14.76 -9.26
CA LYS A 47 1.35 13.31 -9.47
C LYS A 47 0.62 12.85 -10.74
N GLU A 48 -0.10 13.75 -11.43
CA GLU A 48 -0.88 13.39 -12.62
C GLU A 48 -0.01 12.77 -13.74
N LYS A 49 1.18 13.31 -13.98
CA LYS A 49 2.08 12.82 -15.04
C LYS A 49 2.56 11.38 -14.82
N TRP A 50 2.60 10.91 -13.59
CA TRP A 50 3.01 9.53 -13.31
C TRP A 50 2.06 8.51 -13.96
N PHE A 51 0.77 8.82 -14.03
CA PHE A 51 -0.23 7.96 -14.69
C PHE A 51 -0.08 7.89 -16.21
N ASP A 52 0.73 8.73 -16.85
CA ASP A 52 1.07 8.60 -18.27
C ASP A 52 1.94 7.35 -18.54
N GLY A 53 2.48 6.73 -17.48
CA GLY A 53 3.10 5.40 -17.53
C GLY A 53 2.13 4.26 -17.82
N ILE A 54 0.83 4.45 -17.63
CA ILE A 54 -0.20 3.45 -17.94
C ILE A 54 -0.35 3.34 -19.46
N LYS A 55 0.24 2.30 -20.04
CA LYS A 55 0.35 2.11 -21.50
C LYS A 55 -0.12 0.71 -21.89
N GLY A 56 -0.11 0.45 -23.21
CA GLY A 56 -0.43 -0.85 -23.75
C GLY A 56 -1.93 -1.12 -23.88
N LYS A 57 -2.22 -2.31 -24.34
CA LYS A 57 -3.58 -2.78 -24.64
C LYS A 57 -4.27 -3.40 -23.41
N TYR A 58 -3.50 -4.12 -22.59
CA TYR A 58 -4.01 -4.87 -21.44
C TYR A 58 -3.68 -4.08 -20.17
N LYS A 59 -4.70 -3.49 -19.54
CA LYS A 59 -4.53 -2.57 -18.40
C LYS A 59 -5.43 -2.96 -17.24
N ILE A 60 -4.84 -3.09 -16.07
CA ILE A 60 -5.53 -3.43 -14.82
C ILE A 60 -5.00 -2.59 -13.66
N VAL A 61 -5.85 -2.26 -12.71
CA VAL A 61 -5.45 -1.74 -11.41
C VAL A 61 -5.95 -2.65 -10.29
N TYR A 62 -5.03 -3.06 -9.44
CA TYR A 62 -5.28 -3.84 -8.23
C TYR A 62 -5.39 -2.93 -7.03
N ASP A 63 -6.48 -3.07 -6.29
CA ASP A 63 -6.71 -2.38 -5.04
C ASP A 63 -6.13 -3.20 -3.88
N GLY A 64 -4.88 -2.94 -3.55
CA GLY A 64 -4.16 -3.59 -2.45
C GLY A 64 -4.42 -2.87 -1.14
N SER A 65 -5.62 -3.05 -0.56
CA SER A 65 -6.02 -2.42 0.69
C SER A 65 -5.41 -3.08 1.93
N GLN A 66 -4.98 -4.33 1.82
CA GLN A 66 -4.38 -5.13 2.89
C GLN A 66 -3.24 -5.98 2.33
N PRO A 67 -2.31 -6.46 3.19
CA PRO A 67 -1.29 -7.43 2.80
C PRO A 67 -1.87 -8.73 2.22
N HIS A 68 -2.95 -9.23 2.79
CA HIS A 68 -3.75 -10.39 2.35
C HIS A 68 -2.90 -11.52 1.77
N ASN A 69 -1.95 -12.05 2.56
CA ASN A 69 -1.04 -13.13 2.14
C ASN A 69 -0.32 -12.85 0.81
N THR A 70 0.09 -11.61 0.57
CA THR A 70 0.78 -11.15 -0.65
C THR A 70 -0.07 -11.08 -1.93
N LEU A 71 -1.37 -11.36 -1.87
CA LEU A 71 -2.24 -11.42 -3.05
C LEU A 71 -2.20 -10.16 -3.92
N PRO A 72 -2.08 -8.92 -3.40
CA PRO A 72 -1.93 -7.74 -4.27
C PRO A 72 -0.74 -7.83 -5.24
N ILE A 73 0.33 -8.53 -4.84
CA ILE A 73 1.52 -8.73 -5.68
C ILE A 73 1.35 -9.97 -6.57
N VAL A 74 0.78 -11.03 -6.01
CA VAL A 74 0.49 -12.28 -6.75
C VAL A 74 -0.43 -12.01 -7.94
N TRP A 75 -1.50 -11.21 -7.76
CA TRP A 75 -2.42 -10.88 -8.85
C TRP A 75 -1.75 -10.04 -9.94
N ASN A 76 -0.86 -9.11 -9.56
CA ASN A 76 -0.08 -8.34 -10.53
C ASN A 76 0.78 -9.29 -11.38
N TRP A 77 1.53 -10.20 -10.75
CA TRP A 77 2.30 -11.23 -11.45
C TRP A 77 1.42 -12.12 -12.35
N ALA A 78 0.32 -12.63 -11.81
CA ALA A 78 -0.58 -13.54 -12.56
C ALA A 78 -1.17 -12.87 -13.81
N PHE A 79 -1.39 -11.55 -13.77
CA PHE A 79 -1.87 -10.81 -14.94
C PHE A 79 -0.85 -10.79 -16.08
N TYR A 80 0.43 -10.58 -15.76
CA TYR A 80 1.50 -10.67 -16.75
C TYR A 80 1.59 -12.09 -17.33
N GLU A 81 1.67 -13.10 -16.48
CA GLU A 81 1.80 -14.50 -16.92
C GLU A 81 0.63 -14.93 -17.81
N SER A 82 -0.59 -14.58 -17.44
CA SER A 82 -1.79 -14.94 -18.21
C SER A 82 -1.82 -14.28 -19.59
N ASN A 83 -1.47 -12.97 -19.66
CA ASN A 83 -1.43 -12.27 -20.95
C ASN A 83 -0.27 -12.76 -21.83
N ASN A 84 0.91 -13.01 -21.25
CA ASN A 84 2.03 -13.55 -22.00
C ASN A 84 1.70 -14.95 -22.58
N SER A 85 0.99 -15.80 -21.83
CA SER A 85 0.58 -17.12 -22.31
C SER A 85 -0.35 -17.06 -23.52
N THR A 86 -1.01 -15.92 -23.77
CA THR A 86 -1.83 -15.65 -24.96
C THR A 86 -1.09 -14.87 -26.05
N GLY A 87 0.22 -14.66 -25.88
CA GLY A 87 1.10 -14.02 -26.87
C GLY A 87 1.27 -12.51 -26.73
N ALA A 88 0.72 -11.88 -25.70
CA ALA A 88 0.96 -10.45 -25.46
C ALA A 88 2.36 -10.23 -24.87
N PRO A 89 3.19 -9.33 -25.44
CA PRO A 89 4.46 -8.97 -24.84
C PRO A 89 4.26 -8.01 -23.64
N ASP A 90 5.22 -7.97 -22.70
CA ASP A 90 5.16 -7.10 -21.53
C ASP A 90 4.95 -5.61 -21.90
N SER A 91 5.45 -5.18 -23.07
CA SER A 91 5.28 -3.81 -23.57
C SER A 91 3.82 -3.41 -23.87
N GLU A 92 2.91 -4.39 -24.00
CA GLU A 92 1.47 -4.18 -24.20
C GLU A 92 0.66 -4.32 -22.89
N ILE A 93 1.32 -4.59 -21.77
CA ILE A 93 0.68 -4.86 -20.48
C ILE A 93 1.02 -3.75 -19.49
N THR A 94 0.03 -3.26 -18.76
CA THR A 94 0.24 -2.48 -17.54
C THR A 94 -0.62 -3.04 -16.43
N ALA A 95 0.01 -3.65 -15.43
CA ALA A 95 -0.61 -3.97 -14.16
C ALA A 95 -0.15 -2.96 -13.11
N MET A 96 -1.09 -2.21 -12.56
CA MET A 96 -0.82 -1.24 -11.49
C MET A 96 -1.34 -1.81 -10.16
N THR A 97 -0.57 -1.66 -9.08
CA THR A 97 -1.02 -1.98 -7.73
C THR A 97 -1.00 -0.74 -6.86
N VAL A 98 -2.15 -0.42 -6.27
CA VAL A 98 -2.30 0.69 -5.32
C VAL A 98 -2.23 0.12 -3.91
N LEU A 99 -1.14 0.40 -3.21
CA LEU A 99 -0.93 0.03 -1.82
C LEU A 99 -1.58 1.11 -0.93
N ARG A 100 -2.72 0.78 -0.33
CA ARG A 100 -3.46 1.69 0.56
C ARG A 100 -3.85 0.99 1.86
N HIS A 101 -4.39 1.74 2.83
CA HIS A 101 -4.74 1.21 4.13
C HIS A 101 -3.56 0.41 4.71
N SER A 102 -3.76 -0.81 5.22
CA SER A 102 -2.68 -1.66 5.73
C SER A 102 -1.77 -2.26 4.64
N GLY A 103 -2.20 -2.27 3.40
CA GLY A 103 -1.37 -2.68 2.25
C GLY A 103 -0.16 -1.78 2.00
N ILE A 104 -0.13 -0.55 2.57
CA ILE A 104 1.04 0.35 2.51
C ILE A 104 2.32 -0.31 3.05
N ALA A 105 2.21 -1.31 3.92
CA ALA A 105 3.35 -2.03 4.48
C ALA A 105 4.33 -2.49 3.39
N PHE A 106 3.82 -2.96 2.26
CA PHE A 106 4.64 -3.48 1.17
C PHE A 106 5.48 -2.42 0.45
N ALA A 107 5.19 -1.14 0.67
CA ALA A 107 5.97 -0.04 0.10
C ALA A 107 7.28 0.26 0.84
N PHE A 108 7.45 -0.21 2.07
CA PHE A 108 8.55 0.20 2.94
C PHE A 108 9.70 -0.79 2.98
N ASN A 109 10.92 -0.27 3.15
CA ASN A 109 12.14 -1.06 3.25
C ASN A 109 12.21 -1.90 4.55
N SER A 110 13.09 -2.90 4.56
CA SER A 110 13.22 -3.84 5.69
C SER A 110 13.68 -3.18 6.99
N ASP A 111 14.41 -2.08 6.94
CA ASP A 111 14.86 -1.38 8.14
C ASP A 111 13.67 -0.80 8.90
N LEU A 112 12.68 -0.24 8.19
CA LEU A 112 11.43 0.23 8.79
C LEU A 112 10.58 -0.92 9.32
N TRP A 113 10.54 -2.06 8.61
CA TRP A 113 9.84 -3.25 9.09
C TRP A 113 10.39 -3.71 10.45
N ASN A 114 11.71 -3.73 10.59
CA ASN A 114 12.36 -4.08 11.85
C ASN A 114 12.16 -3.01 12.92
N LYS A 115 12.43 -1.74 12.59
CA LYS A 115 12.39 -0.62 13.55
C LYS A 115 11.01 -0.43 14.17
N PHE A 116 9.96 -0.45 13.34
CA PHE A 116 8.59 -0.18 13.74
C PHE A 116 7.74 -1.44 13.93
N ASN A 117 8.34 -2.63 13.88
CA ASN A 117 7.62 -3.90 14.04
C ASN A 117 6.43 -4.03 13.07
N LEU A 118 6.63 -3.64 11.79
CA LEU A 118 5.53 -3.53 10.83
C LEU A 118 4.79 -4.85 10.61
N GLY A 119 5.45 -6.00 10.78
CA GLY A 119 4.78 -7.30 10.74
C GLY A 119 3.69 -7.45 11.80
N THR A 120 3.93 -6.93 13.01
CA THR A 120 2.92 -6.90 14.07
C THR A 120 1.86 -5.81 13.78
N VAL A 121 2.28 -4.61 13.40
CA VAL A 121 1.37 -3.48 13.13
C VAL A 121 0.36 -3.83 12.03
N PHE A 122 0.81 -4.48 10.96
CA PHE A 122 -0.01 -4.81 9.80
C PHE A 122 -0.50 -6.27 9.76
N ASN A 123 -0.27 -7.03 10.86
CA ASN A 123 -0.64 -8.44 10.98
C ASN A 123 -0.15 -9.29 9.79
N PHE A 124 1.14 -9.17 9.49
CA PHE A 124 1.76 -9.88 8.39
C PHE A 124 2.91 -10.74 8.88
N ASN A 125 2.83 -12.05 8.62
CA ASN A 125 3.84 -13.01 9.01
C ASN A 125 4.83 -13.30 7.87
N ASP A 126 6.08 -13.51 8.22
CA ASP A 126 7.09 -14.06 7.34
C ASP A 126 6.81 -15.56 7.12
N ASN A 127 6.62 -15.98 5.87
CA ASN A 127 6.29 -17.35 5.51
C ASN A 127 7.37 -18.36 5.96
N ALA A 128 8.64 -17.94 6.00
CA ALA A 128 9.73 -18.83 6.39
C ALA A 128 9.75 -19.10 7.92
N THR A 129 9.29 -18.14 8.72
CA THR A 129 9.34 -18.27 10.19
C THR A 129 8.00 -18.47 10.84
N GLY A 130 6.89 -18.15 10.17
CA GLY A 130 5.54 -18.13 10.72
C GLY A 130 5.29 -17.05 11.77
N LYS A 131 6.25 -16.13 11.98
CA LYS A 131 6.20 -15.05 12.98
C LYS A 131 5.94 -13.71 12.28
N PRO A 132 5.48 -12.65 13.03
CA PRO A 132 5.40 -11.31 12.49
C PRO A 132 6.69 -10.91 11.78
N SER A 133 6.59 -10.47 10.54
CA SER A 133 7.76 -10.21 9.70
C SER A 133 8.53 -8.98 10.19
N LEU A 134 9.85 -9.09 10.26
CA LEU A 134 10.77 -7.98 10.53
C LEU A 134 11.44 -7.46 9.24
N ARG A 135 10.94 -7.87 8.08
CA ARG A 135 11.49 -7.48 6.77
C ARG A 135 10.39 -7.43 5.71
N ASN A 136 10.64 -6.67 4.67
CA ASN A 136 9.81 -6.72 3.48
C ASN A 136 10.14 -7.98 2.68
N THR A 137 9.18 -8.91 2.60
CA THR A 137 9.34 -10.19 1.90
C THR A 137 8.85 -10.16 0.46
N VAL A 138 8.24 -9.06 0.01
CA VAL A 138 7.57 -8.99 -1.30
C VAL A 138 8.25 -8.07 -2.32
N TYR A 139 9.16 -7.19 -1.89
CA TYR A 139 9.88 -6.31 -2.82
C TYR A 139 10.94 -7.06 -3.62
N ASN A 140 11.81 -7.77 -2.93
CA ASN A 140 12.82 -8.65 -3.54
C ASN A 140 12.82 -9.99 -2.78
N PRO A 141 11.84 -10.89 -3.09
CA PRO A 141 11.60 -12.09 -2.34
C PRO A 141 12.76 -13.09 -2.43
N LYS A 142 13.01 -13.77 -1.31
CA LYS A 142 13.90 -14.93 -1.25
C LYS A 142 13.08 -16.22 -1.48
N PRO A 143 13.73 -17.34 -1.78
CA PRO A 143 13.05 -18.63 -1.84
C PRO A 143 12.20 -18.90 -0.58
N GLY A 144 10.91 -19.20 -0.75
CA GLY A 144 9.96 -19.42 0.33
C GLY A 144 9.18 -18.19 0.81
N ASP A 145 9.53 -16.98 0.37
CA ASP A 145 8.80 -15.76 0.73
C ASP A 145 7.42 -15.67 0.05
N MET A 146 7.37 -16.07 -1.22
CA MET A 146 6.15 -16.07 -2.00
C MET A 146 5.44 -17.42 -1.92
N PRO A 147 4.09 -17.48 -2.11
CA PRO A 147 3.32 -18.72 -2.01
C PRO A 147 3.77 -19.83 -2.98
N LEU A 148 4.29 -19.45 -4.14
CA LEU A 148 4.82 -20.38 -5.16
C LEU A 148 6.18 -19.85 -5.68
N PRO A 149 7.14 -20.73 -6.00
CA PRO A 149 8.48 -20.34 -6.42
C PRO A 149 8.58 -19.40 -7.62
N PRO A 150 7.71 -19.49 -8.67
CA PRO A 150 7.83 -18.60 -9.83
C PRO A 150 7.27 -17.20 -9.63
N ILE A 151 6.57 -16.93 -8.51
CA ILE A 151 5.96 -15.63 -8.27
C ILE A 151 7.03 -14.58 -8.04
N GLN A 152 7.00 -13.54 -8.86
CA GLN A 152 7.93 -12.42 -8.83
C GLN A 152 7.51 -11.38 -7.78
N GLY A 153 8.51 -10.72 -7.18
CA GLY A 153 8.28 -9.60 -6.28
C GLY A 153 8.13 -8.27 -7.00
N ILE A 154 7.88 -7.21 -6.21
CA ILE A 154 7.62 -5.86 -6.74
C ILE A 154 8.76 -5.41 -7.66
N LYS A 155 10.03 -5.60 -7.29
CA LYS A 155 11.17 -5.17 -8.07
C LYS A 155 11.19 -5.81 -9.48
N GLN A 156 11.03 -7.12 -9.55
CA GLN A 156 11.01 -7.82 -10.83
C GLN A 156 9.79 -7.44 -11.68
N LEU A 157 8.64 -7.21 -11.05
CA LEU A 157 7.44 -6.74 -11.75
C LEU A 157 7.62 -5.32 -12.30
N GLN A 158 8.30 -4.44 -11.57
CA GLN A 158 8.65 -3.10 -12.08
C GLN A 158 9.56 -3.16 -13.31
N GLU A 159 10.51 -4.10 -13.34
CA GLU A 159 11.38 -4.35 -14.50
C GLU A 159 10.58 -4.79 -15.74
N ARG A 160 9.40 -5.38 -15.56
CA ARG A 160 8.45 -5.75 -16.62
C ARG A 160 7.51 -4.61 -17.03
N GLY A 161 7.51 -3.50 -16.29
CA GLY A 161 6.64 -2.34 -16.54
C GLY A 161 5.44 -2.22 -15.59
N ALA A 162 5.35 -3.06 -14.54
CA ALA A 162 4.32 -2.91 -13.53
C ALA A 162 4.51 -1.60 -12.74
N MET A 163 3.39 -0.98 -12.37
CA MET A 163 3.37 0.28 -11.63
C MET A 163 2.89 0.04 -10.21
N PHE A 164 3.57 0.69 -9.25
CA PHE A 164 3.21 0.60 -7.85
C PHE A 164 3.13 2.00 -7.24
N CYS A 165 2.11 2.26 -6.45
CA CYS A 165 2.03 3.48 -5.66
C CYS A 165 1.56 3.20 -4.24
N VAL A 166 1.87 4.13 -3.34
CA VAL A 166 1.52 4.06 -1.92
C VAL A 166 0.74 5.30 -1.48
N CYS A 167 -0.26 5.09 -0.65
CA CYS A 167 -1.19 6.10 -0.16
C CYS A 167 -0.55 6.96 0.94
N ASP A 168 -0.33 8.26 0.67
CA ASP A 168 0.18 9.23 1.65
C ASP A 168 -0.75 9.37 2.86
N LEU A 169 -2.06 9.48 2.63
CA LEU A 169 -3.04 9.58 3.72
C LEU A 169 -2.93 8.39 4.69
N ALA A 170 -2.85 7.17 4.17
CA ALA A 170 -2.68 5.99 5.02
C ALA A 170 -1.31 6.00 5.73
N THR A 171 -0.25 6.43 5.04
CA THR A 171 1.08 6.56 5.64
C THR A 171 1.07 7.51 6.83
N LYS A 172 0.42 8.68 6.73
CA LYS A 172 0.26 9.63 7.83
C LYS A 172 -0.49 9.03 9.02
N VAL A 173 -1.63 8.39 8.74
CA VAL A 173 -2.46 7.77 9.79
C VAL A 173 -1.69 6.69 10.54
N TYR A 174 -1.04 5.77 9.82
CA TYR A 174 -0.28 4.70 10.48
C TYR A 174 1.00 5.21 11.16
N SER A 175 1.65 6.24 10.62
CA SER A 175 2.79 6.89 11.29
C SER A 175 2.40 7.49 12.64
N SER A 176 1.23 8.15 12.70
CA SER A 176 0.71 8.70 13.97
C SER A 176 0.41 7.60 14.98
N ALA A 177 -0.20 6.50 14.55
CA ALA A 177 -0.50 5.37 15.43
C ALA A 177 0.78 4.67 15.94
N ILE A 178 1.77 4.45 15.06
CA ILE A 178 3.08 3.88 15.43
C ILE A 178 3.78 4.82 16.42
N ALA A 179 3.80 6.13 16.15
CA ALA A 179 4.42 7.11 17.01
C ALA A 179 3.81 7.12 18.40
N SER A 180 2.48 7.12 18.50
CA SER A 180 1.75 7.06 19.77
C SER A 180 2.12 5.80 20.55
N GLY A 181 2.08 4.63 19.91
CA GLY A 181 2.41 3.35 20.55
C GLY A 181 3.86 3.23 21.01
N MET A 182 4.78 3.99 20.42
CA MET A 182 6.22 3.98 20.73
C MET A 182 6.71 5.19 21.51
N GLY A 183 5.83 6.16 21.82
CA GLY A 183 6.23 7.41 22.49
C GLY A 183 7.12 8.30 21.61
N LEU A 184 6.94 8.27 20.29
CA LEU A 184 7.67 9.06 19.31
C LEU A 184 6.81 10.24 18.81
N LYS A 185 7.42 11.15 18.02
CA LYS A 185 6.68 12.22 17.34
C LYS A 185 6.13 11.70 15.99
N ALA A 186 4.88 12.00 15.69
CA ALA A 186 4.21 11.57 14.47
C ALA A 186 4.94 12.01 13.19
N ASP A 187 5.40 13.27 13.15
CA ASP A 187 6.12 13.81 11.99
C ASP A 187 7.46 13.14 11.77
N ASP A 188 8.18 12.77 12.83
CA ASP A 188 9.46 12.08 12.72
C ASP A 188 9.24 10.68 12.11
N VAL A 189 8.25 9.93 12.62
CA VAL A 189 7.88 8.61 12.08
C VAL A 189 7.40 8.72 10.63
N TYR A 190 6.55 9.70 10.31
CA TYR A 190 6.09 9.92 8.94
C TYR A 190 7.24 10.23 7.98
N ASN A 191 8.14 11.13 8.36
CA ASN A 191 9.30 11.47 7.52
C ASN A 191 10.21 10.26 7.28
N GLU A 192 10.43 9.42 8.29
CA GLU A 192 11.18 8.17 8.13
C GLU A 192 10.44 7.17 7.21
N MET A 193 9.12 7.03 7.38
CA MET A 193 8.31 6.15 6.52
C MET A 193 8.40 6.60 5.05
N VAL A 194 8.27 7.90 4.79
CA VAL A 194 8.39 8.44 3.41
C VAL A 194 9.80 8.23 2.86
N ALA A 195 10.85 8.48 3.65
CA ALA A 195 12.23 8.26 3.24
C ALA A 195 12.56 6.78 2.99
N GLY A 196 11.83 5.87 3.62
CA GLY A 196 11.99 4.44 3.48
C GLY A 196 11.08 3.79 2.42
N ILE A 197 10.37 4.57 1.61
CA ILE A 197 9.64 4.04 0.46
C ILE A 197 10.63 3.41 -0.53
N LEU A 198 10.33 2.20 -0.96
CA LEU A 198 11.19 1.43 -1.85
C LEU A 198 11.22 2.03 -3.26
N PRO A 199 12.35 1.90 -3.99
CA PRO A 199 12.50 2.47 -5.31
C PRO A 199 11.39 2.07 -6.30
N GLY A 200 10.95 3.04 -7.10
CA GLY A 200 9.92 2.84 -8.12
C GLY A 200 8.48 2.74 -7.60
N ILE A 201 8.27 2.92 -6.29
CA ILE A 201 6.92 3.04 -5.70
C ILE A 201 6.60 4.52 -5.54
N GLU A 202 5.57 5.00 -6.22
CA GLU A 202 5.18 6.42 -6.21
C GLU A 202 4.32 6.75 -4.98
N LEU A 203 4.68 7.82 -4.26
CA LEU A 203 3.85 8.34 -3.18
C LEU A 203 2.74 9.21 -3.78
N VAL A 204 1.47 8.81 -3.57
CA VAL A 204 0.29 9.49 -4.10
C VAL A 204 -0.58 10.06 -2.99
N PRO A 205 -1.34 11.15 -3.23
CA PRO A 205 -2.13 11.84 -2.18
C PRO A 205 -3.07 10.90 -1.42
N SER A 206 -3.78 10.04 -2.13
CA SER A 206 -4.54 8.94 -1.53
C SER A 206 -4.70 7.77 -2.49
N GLY A 207 -4.83 6.56 -1.95
CA GLY A 207 -5.01 5.36 -2.76
C GLY A 207 -6.32 5.37 -3.56
N VAL A 208 -7.40 5.87 -2.98
CA VAL A 208 -8.70 5.96 -3.70
C VAL A 208 -8.67 6.94 -4.86
N TRP A 209 -7.93 8.04 -4.74
CA TRP A 209 -7.67 8.95 -5.84
C TRP A 209 -6.88 8.26 -6.96
N ALA A 210 -5.82 7.53 -6.61
CA ALA A 210 -5.00 6.80 -7.57
C ALA A 210 -5.79 5.72 -8.32
N LEU A 211 -6.68 4.98 -7.64
CA LEU A 211 -7.59 4.04 -8.28
C LEU A 211 -8.49 4.72 -9.32
N GLY A 212 -9.06 5.89 -8.97
CA GLY A 212 -9.87 6.67 -9.89
C GLY A 212 -9.08 7.13 -11.13
N ARG A 213 -7.83 7.59 -10.95
CA ARG A 213 -6.94 8.00 -12.06
C ARG A 213 -6.58 6.83 -12.97
N ALA A 214 -6.23 5.67 -12.39
CA ALA A 214 -5.94 4.47 -13.17
C ALA A 214 -7.14 4.04 -14.03
N GLN A 215 -8.36 4.08 -13.48
CA GLN A 215 -9.58 3.75 -14.23
C GLN A 215 -9.84 4.78 -15.36
N GLN A 216 -9.60 6.08 -15.14
CA GLN A 216 -9.70 7.11 -16.18
C GLN A 216 -8.68 6.89 -17.32
N LYS A 217 -7.54 6.26 -17.06
CA LYS A 217 -6.55 5.84 -18.06
C LYS A 217 -6.91 4.49 -18.71
N GLY A 218 -8.08 3.94 -18.43
CA GLY A 218 -8.63 2.73 -19.05
C GLY A 218 -8.23 1.43 -18.36
N CYS A 219 -7.76 1.46 -17.11
CA CYS A 219 -7.56 0.23 -16.34
C CYS A 219 -8.89 -0.39 -15.92
N GLY A 220 -9.01 -1.72 -16.09
CA GLY A 220 -9.98 -2.49 -15.31
C GLY A 220 -9.62 -2.45 -13.83
N TYR A 221 -10.59 -2.71 -12.94
CA TYR A 221 -10.39 -2.70 -11.50
C TYR A 221 -10.60 -4.09 -10.90
N ILE A 222 -9.68 -4.51 -10.03
CA ILE A 222 -9.83 -5.72 -9.20
C ILE A 222 -9.46 -5.39 -7.77
N PHE A 223 -10.36 -5.74 -6.84
CA PHE A 223 -10.05 -5.72 -5.42
C PHE A 223 -9.12 -6.89 -5.07
N ALA A 224 -7.99 -6.61 -4.45
CA ALA A 224 -6.93 -7.59 -4.19
C ALA A 224 -6.75 -7.92 -2.70
N GLY A 225 -7.72 -7.55 -1.85
CA GLY A 225 -7.69 -7.88 -0.44
C GLY A 225 -7.97 -6.72 0.48
#